data_e6ff260ee99bb9b8606c430b66a5a242
#
_entry.id   e6ff260ee99bb9b8606c430b66a5a242
#
_cell.length_a   1.000
_cell.length_b   1.000
_cell.length_c   1.000
_cell.angle_alpha   90.00
_cell.angle_beta   90.00
_cell.angle_gamma   90.00
#
_symmetry.space_group_name_H-M   'P 1'
#
loop_
_entity.id
_entity.type
_entity.pdbx_description
1 polymer ?
#
loop_
_entity_poly.entity_id
_entity_poly.type
_entity_poly.pdbx_seq_one_letter_code
_entity_poly.pdbx_strand_id
1 'polypeptide(L)'
;LLQALGAHLGRRAILTTTTRMAATEVGGARLLLGPSLDDLAEAADDDDPRPILVWSRIIDTSSGDSKGLGVDTSVPAKWLALVDHVLVEADGSRGHPAKAPAPHEPSLPTGPTDVVAVMGANALNRVIADQCHRPLRLAAAVQCSPYERLTPERAAVLLTSPGGARRSVPDDADFSIAITMVDETNRSLVDHLIAEISDREPGTPIHRFHTQRVGDPE
;
A
#
# COMPACT_ATOMS: atom_id res chain seq x y z
N LEU A 1 -5.15 -3.73 2.57
CA LEU A 1 -4.32 -4.79 1.99
C LEU A 1 -3.25 -5.25 2.99
N LEU A 2 -2.39 -4.35 3.51
CA LEU A 2 -1.31 -4.68 4.45
C LEU A 2 -1.79 -5.56 5.62
N GLN A 3 -2.86 -5.14 6.32
CA GLN A 3 -3.43 -5.88 7.45
C GLN A 3 -3.99 -7.26 7.04
N ALA A 4 -4.63 -7.36 5.88
CA ALA A 4 -5.17 -8.62 5.39
C ALA A 4 -4.06 -9.62 5.03
N LEU A 5 -2.99 -9.16 4.39
CA LEU A 5 -1.82 -9.99 4.11
C LEU A 5 -1.13 -10.42 5.41
N GLY A 6 -0.94 -9.49 6.35
CA GLY A 6 -0.36 -9.80 7.65
C GLY A 6 -1.16 -10.83 8.42
N ALA A 7 -2.49 -10.69 8.45
CA ALA A 7 -3.35 -11.68 9.11
C ALA A 7 -3.27 -13.07 8.46
N HIS A 8 -3.10 -13.14 7.13
CA HIS A 8 -2.91 -14.40 6.41
C HIS A 8 -1.55 -15.05 6.69
N LEU A 9 -0.49 -14.25 6.81
CA LEU A 9 0.88 -14.73 7.09
C LEU A 9 1.09 -15.03 8.59
N GLY A 10 0.27 -14.44 9.47
CA GLY A 10 0.31 -14.67 10.91
C GLY A 10 1.62 -14.23 11.56
N ARG A 11 2.04 -14.95 12.61
CA ARG A 11 3.24 -14.64 13.41
C ARG A 11 4.56 -14.60 12.63
N ARG A 12 4.59 -15.13 11.41
CA ARG A 12 5.75 -15.10 10.50
C ARG A 12 5.90 -13.77 9.77
N ALA A 13 5.08 -12.77 10.09
CA ALA A 13 5.10 -11.46 9.46
C ALA A 13 5.27 -10.32 10.47
N ILE A 14 6.16 -9.38 10.14
CA ILE A 14 6.21 -8.05 10.75
C ILE A 14 5.60 -7.04 9.77
N LEU A 15 4.65 -6.26 10.25
CA LEU A 15 4.04 -5.14 9.54
C LEU A 15 4.65 -3.83 10.04
N THR A 16 4.88 -2.88 9.15
CA THR A 16 5.32 -1.53 9.55
C THR A 16 4.97 -0.50 8.48
N THR A 17 5.34 0.73 8.72
CA THR A 17 5.34 1.81 7.75
C THR A 17 6.67 2.58 7.84
N THR A 18 7.09 3.18 6.74
CA THR A 18 8.18 4.17 6.70
C THR A 18 7.64 5.60 6.67
N THR A 19 6.33 5.75 6.78
CA THR A 19 5.60 7.02 6.76
C THR A 19 4.81 7.23 8.07
N ARG A 20 3.52 7.51 7.97
CA ARG A 20 2.59 7.65 9.10
C ARG A 20 1.33 6.85 8.82
N MET A 21 0.95 6.02 9.77
CA MET A 21 -0.26 5.20 9.71
C MET A 21 -1.28 5.71 10.74
N ALA A 22 -2.58 5.66 10.45
CA ALA A 22 -3.60 6.03 11.44
C ALA A 22 -3.57 5.02 12.60
N ALA A 23 -3.70 5.52 13.85
CA ALA A 23 -3.66 4.65 15.03
C ALA A 23 -4.82 3.62 15.03
N THR A 24 -5.90 3.88 14.32
CA THR A 24 -7.02 2.95 14.11
C THR A 24 -6.69 1.78 13.16
N GLU A 25 -5.58 1.85 12.44
CA GLU A 25 -5.16 0.82 11.47
C GLU A 25 -4.29 -0.29 12.09
N VAL A 26 -4.25 -0.43 13.41
CA VAL A 26 -3.59 -1.56 14.09
C VAL A 26 -4.22 -2.90 13.68
N GLY A 27 -5.53 -2.91 13.45
CA GLY A 27 -6.26 -4.13 13.08
C GLY A 27 -6.14 -5.19 14.18
N GLY A 28 -5.96 -6.45 13.77
CA GLY A 28 -5.77 -7.60 14.66
C GLY A 28 -4.31 -7.88 15.02
N ALA A 29 -3.35 -7.02 14.62
CA ALA A 29 -1.93 -7.25 14.88
C ALA A 29 -1.53 -6.94 16.34
N ARG A 30 -0.42 -7.52 16.79
CA ARG A 30 0.23 -7.17 18.06
C ARG A 30 1.08 -5.92 17.86
N LEU A 31 0.69 -4.80 18.48
CA LEU A 31 1.42 -3.54 18.35
C LEU A 31 2.62 -3.50 19.30
N LEU A 32 3.81 -3.25 18.75
CA LEU A 32 5.03 -2.92 19.48
C LEU A 32 5.50 -1.50 19.12
N LEU A 33 5.89 -0.74 20.13
CA LEU A 33 6.36 0.65 19.97
C LEU A 33 7.85 0.75 20.27
N GLY A 34 8.65 1.07 19.25
CA GLY A 34 10.09 1.23 19.35
C GLY A 34 10.81 0.00 19.93
N PRO A 35 10.45 -1.24 19.55
CA PRO A 35 11.06 -2.43 20.14
C PRO A 35 12.54 -2.53 19.78
N SER A 36 13.34 -3.11 20.68
CA SER A 36 14.67 -3.60 20.36
C SER A 36 14.62 -4.85 19.46
N LEU A 37 15.74 -5.28 18.94
CA LEU A 37 15.79 -6.55 18.19
C LEU A 37 15.49 -7.75 19.07
N ASP A 38 15.89 -7.70 20.36
CA ASP A 38 15.62 -8.79 21.32
C ASP A 38 14.11 -8.86 21.64
N ASP A 39 13.43 -7.72 21.84
CA ASP A 39 11.97 -7.67 22.02
C ASP A 39 11.23 -8.24 20.80
N LEU A 40 11.72 -7.96 19.60
CA LEU A 40 11.14 -8.50 18.36
C LEU A 40 11.40 -9.99 18.22
N ALA A 41 12.58 -10.48 18.57
CA ALA A 41 12.91 -11.90 18.55
C ALA A 41 12.01 -12.68 19.52
N GLU A 42 11.85 -12.19 20.76
CA GLU A 42 10.94 -12.77 21.74
C GLU A 42 9.48 -12.79 21.23
N ALA A 43 9.03 -11.68 20.65
CA ALA A 43 7.68 -11.61 20.10
C ALA A 43 7.47 -12.51 18.87
N ALA A 44 8.50 -12.76 18.06
CA ALA A 44 8.42 -13.64 16.89
C ALA A 44 8.42 -15.13 17.29
N ASP A 45 9.08 -15.47 18.39
CA ASP A 45 9.14 -16.85 18.94
C ASP A 45 7.91 -17.20 19.79
N ASP A 46 7.12 -16.21 20.21
CA ASP A 46 5.89 -16.42 20.95
C ASP A 46 4.86 -17.22 20.13
N ASP A 47 4.03 -18.02 20.84
CA ASP A 47 2.95 -18.82 20.24
C ASP A 47 1.72 -18.02 19.77
N ASP A 48 1.71 -16.70 19.95
CA ASP A 48 0.64 -15.84 19.47
C ASP A 48 0.57 -15.86 17.93
N PRO A 49 -0.53 -16.32 17.32
CA PRO A 49 -0.64 -16.47 15.86
C PRO A 49 -0.71 -15.15 15.10
N ARG A 50 -0.94 -14.02 15.79
CA ARG A 50 -1.13 -12.72 15.17
C ARG A 50 0.17 -12.15 14.62
N PRO A 51 0.14 -11.40 13.49
CA PRO A 51 1.31 -10.69 13.01
C PRO A 51 1.74 -9.60 14.01
N ILE A 52 3.01 -9.21 13.95
CA ILE A 52 3.54 -8.10 14.74
C ILE A 52 3.42 -6.81 13.92
N LEU A 53 2.86 -5.74 14.49
CA LEU A 53 2.90 -4.39 13.92
C LEU A 53 3.90 -3.55 14.70
N VAL A 54 4.85 -2.95 14.00
CA VAL A 54 5.89 -2.11 14.61
C VAL A 54 5.73 -0.66 14.18
N TRP A 55 5.65 0.22 15.15
CA TRP A 55 5.82 1.66 14.97
C TRP A 55 6.96 2.18 15.84
N SER A 56 7.64 3.24 15.42
CA SER A 56 8.66 3.87 16.26
C SER A 56 8.04 4.50 17.51
N ARG A 57 6.88 5.15 17.36
CA ARG A 57 6.09 5.77 18.43
C ARG A 57 4.72 6.17 17.93
N ILE A 58 3.82 6.54 18.84
CA ILE A 58 2.55 7.21 18.53
C ILE A 58 2.72 8.72 18.78
N ILE A 59 2.10 9.51 17.91
CA ILE A 59 2.00 10.96 18.05
C ILE A 59 0.54 11.40 17.91
N ASP A 60 0.17 12.43 18.66
CA ASP A 60 -1.09 13.12 18.46
C ASP A 60 -0.91 14.25 17.44
N THR A 61 -1.87 14.36 16.54
CA THR A 61 -1.87 15.41 15.52
C THR A 61 -2.68 16.62 16.01
N SER A 62 -2.47 17.78 15.41
CA SER A 62 -3.24 18.99 15.71
C SER A 62 -4.75 18.85 15.39
N SER A 63 -5.15 17.85 14.60
CA SER A 63 -6.56 17.51 14.33
C SER A 63 -7.19 16.62 15.39
N GLY A 64 -6.43 16.20 16.42
CA GLY A 64 -6.90 15.31 17.47
C GLY A 64 -6.80 13.82 17.16
N ASP A 65 -6.34 13.46 15.96
CA ASP A 65 -6.12 12.05 15.59
C ASP A 65 -4.73 11.59 16.06
N SER A 66 -4.63 10.36 16.55
CA SER A 66 -3.35 9.74 16.85
C SER A 66 -2.81 8.99 15.63
N LYS A 67 -1.49 9.04 15.41
CA LYS A 67 -0.80 8.35 14.32
C LYS A 67 0.41 7.59 14.81
N GLY A 68 0.56 6.36 14.33
CA GLY A 68 1.81 5.62 14.42
C GLY A 68 2.83 6.22 13.46
N LEU A 69 4.02 6.56 13.97
CA LEU A 69 5.17 6.92 13.15
C LEU A 69 5.89 5.68 12.67
N GLY A 70 6.25 5.68 11.42
CA GLY A 70 7.04 4.64 10.82
C GLY A 70 8.47 4.56 11.35
N VAL A 71 9.19 3.58 10.86
CA VAL A 71 10.61 3.36 11.13
C VAL A 71 11.46 3.95 10.00
N ASP A 72 12.77 4.09 10.25
CA ASP A 72 13.74 4.45 9.20
C ASP A 72 13.76 3.38 8.12
N THR A 73 13.99 3.78 6.86
CA THR A 73 13.98 2.89 5.70
C THR A 73 15.04 1.77 5.76
N SER A 74 16.10 1.94 6.54
CA SER A 74 17.15 0.94 6.74
C SER A 74 16.81 -0.16 7.75
N VAL A 75 15.72 0.03 8.50
CA VAL A 75 15.38 -0.87 9.63
C VAL A 75 14.70 -2.16 9.18
N PRO A 76 13.70 -2.16 8.26
CA PRO A 76 12.91 -3.35 7.93
C PRO A 76 13.75 -4.54 7.45
N ALA A 77 14.79 -4.32 6.66
CA ALA A 77 15.65 -5.39 6.14
C ALA A 77 16.33 -6.21 7.26
N LYS A 78 16.57 -5.60 8.43
CA LYS A 78 17.21 -6.29 9.56
C LYS A 78 16.28 -7.30 10.22
N TRP A 79 14.98 -7.14 10.08
CA TRP A 79 13.97 -8.02 10.69
C TRP A 79 13.74 -9.32 9.92
N LEU A 80 14.22 -9.40 8.67
CA LEU A 80 14.19 -10.65 7.89
C LEU A 80 15.05 -11.76 8.48
N ALA A 81 15.92 -11.44 9.45
CA ALA A 81 16.62 -12.45 10.24
C ALA A 81 15.72 -13.12 11.32
N LEU A 82 14.58 -12.51 11.65
CA LEU A 82 13.67 -12.96 12.71
C LEU A 82 12.38 -13.59 12.17
N VAL A 83 11.91 -13.13 11.01
CA VAL A 83 10.64 -13.57 10.41
C VAL A 83 10.78 -13.81 8.92
N ASP A 84 9.81 -14.51 8.31
CA ASP A 84 9.83 -14.81 6.88
C ASP A 84 9.44 -13.61 6.01
N HIS A 85 8.59 -12.71 6.55
CA HIS A 85 8.02 -11.61 5.78
C HIS A 85 8.04 -10.29 6.57
N VAL A 86 8.49 -9.23 5.91
CA VAL A 86 8.39 -7.86 6.42
C VAL A 86 7.59 -7.03 5.43
N LEU A 87 6.39 -6.65 5.82
CA LEU A 87 5.45 -5.87 4.99
C LEU A 87 5.51 -4.40 5.38
N VAL A 88 5.80 -3.53 4.41
CA VAL A 88 6.04 -2.11 4.67
C VAL A 88 5.07 -1.24 3.88
N GLU A 89 4.27 -0.40 4.56
CA GLU A 89 3.56 0.69 3.91
C GLU A 89 4.52 1.86 3.64
N ALA A 90 4.89 2.05 2.38
CA ALA A 90 5.86 3.07 1.97
C ALA A 90 5.23 4.36 1.42
N ASP A 91 3.92 4.38 1.18
CA ASP A 91 3.24 5.49 0.51
C ASP A 91 1.75 5.61 0.89
N GLY A 92 1.45 6.10 2.07
CA GLY A 92 0.07 6.30 2.54
C GLY A 92 -0.72 7.29 1.69
N SER A 93 -1.98 6.98 1.38
CA SER A 93 -2.89 7.78 0.54
C SER A 93 -3.91 8.62 1.31
N ARG A 94 -3.85 8.64 2.64
CA ARG A 94 -4.85 9.30 3.52
C ARG A 94 -6.28 8.84 3.28
N GLY A 95 -6.48 7.53 3.05
CA GLY A 95 -7.79 6.95 2.79
C GLY A 95 -8.32 7.16 1.37
N HIS A 96 -7.61 7.85 0.48
CA HIS A 96 -8.01 7.97 -0.92
C HIS A 96 -7.65 6.72 -1.72
N PRO A 97 -8.47 6.31 -2.69
CA PRO A 97 -8.26 5.09 -3.45
C PRO A 97 -7.13 5.17 -4.49
N ALA A 98 -6.71 6.37 -4.88
CA ALA A 98 -5.62 6.58 -5.83
C ALA A 98 -4.76 7.79 -5.45
N LYS A 99 -3.48 7.75 -5.83
CA LYS A 99 -2.49 8.77 -5.51
C LYS A 99 -1.39 8.81 -6.58
N ALA A 100 -0.83 9.98 -6.84
CA ALA A 100 0.48 10.11 -7.47
C ALA A 100 1.52 10.50 -6.40
N PRO A 101 2.69 9.84 -6.36
CA PRO A 101 3.70 10.08 -5.32
C PRO A 101 4.28 11.50 -5.39
N ALA A 102 4.62 12.07 -4.23
CA ALA A 102 5.41 13.30 -4.15
C ALA A 102 6.89 13.03 -4.48
N PRO A 103 7.75 14.07 -4.66
CA PRO A 103 9.17 13.88 -4.98
C PRO A 103 9.93 13.01 -3.96
N HIS A 104 9.50 13.00 -2.70
CA HIS A 104 10.08 12.23 -1.60
C HIS A 104 9.34 10.90 -1.33
N GLU A 105 8.40 10.51 -2.18
CA GLU A 105 7.60 9.29 -2.09
C GLU A 105 7.76 8.43 -3.36
N PRO A 106 7.58 7.12 -3.25
CA PRO A 106 7.41 6.33 -2.03
C PRO A 106 8.69 6.32 -1.18
N SER A 107 8.53 6.15 0.15
CA SER A 107 9.63 5.95 1.09
C SER A 107 9.91 4.44 1.22
N LEU A 108 10.43 3.84 0.14
CA LEU A 108 10.70 2.40 0.11
C LEU A 108 11.76 2.02 1.15
N PRO A 109 11.66 0.84 1.79
CA PRO A 109 12.74 0.30 2.60
C PRO A 109 13.97 0.02 1.75
N THR A 110 15.13 -0.06 2.39
CA THR A 110 16.39 -0.45 1.71
C THR A 110 16.30 -1.91 1.27
N GLY A 111 16.58 -2.19 -0.02
CA GLY A 111 16.62 -3.54 -0.59
C GLY A 111 15.27 -4.27 -0.54
N PRO A 112 14.17 -3.68 -1.00
CA PRO A 112 12.91 -4.41 -1.08
C PRO A 112 13.02 -5.51 -2.13
N THR A 113 12.53 -6.71 -1.82
CA THR A 113 12.45 -7.81 -2.79
C THR A 113 11.27 -7.64 -3.73
N ASP A 114 10.16 -7.10 -3.20
CA ASP A 114 8.90 -6.94 -3.90
C ASP A 114 8.33 -5.55 -3.66
N VAL A 115 7.85 -4.91 -4.72
CA VAL A 115 7.14 -3.64 -4.65
C VAL A 115 5.74 -3.81 -5.24
N VAL A 116 4.72 -3.58 -4.43
CA VAL A 116 3.31 -3.71 -4.85
C VAL A 116 2.68 -2.33 -4.96
N ALA A 117 2.33 -1.92 -6.17
CA ALA A 117 1.54 -0.71 -6.39
C ALA A 117 0.06 -0.99 -6.08
N VAL A 118 -0.55 -0.21 -5.19
CA VAL A 118 -1.93 -0.45 -4.75
C VAL A 118 -2.85 0.68 -5.20
N MET A 119 -3.97 0.34 -5.84
CA MET A 119 -5.02 1.27 -6.21
C MET A 119 -6.41 0.70 -5.89
N GLY A 120 -7.31 1.53 -5.38
CA GLY A 120 -8.73 1.17 -5.23
C GLY A 120 -9.50 1.36 -6.53
N ALA A 121 -10.22 0.32 -6.97
CA ALA A 121 -11.06 0.36 -8.17
C ALA A 121 -12.18 1.40 -8.10
N ASN A 122 -12.59 1.80 -6.91
CA ASN A 122 -13.58 2.85 -6.67
C ASN A 122 -13.12 4.26 -7.07
N ALA A 123 -11.84 4.44 -7.45
CA ALA A 123 -11.35 5.67 -8.10
C ALA A 123 -11.67 5.72 -9.60
N LEU A 124 -11.87 4.56 -10.25
CA LEU A 124 -12.08 4.49 -11.69
C LEU A 124 -13.33 5.25 -12.11
N ASN A 125 -13.18 6.00 -13.18
CA ASN A 125 -14.21 6.86 -13.78
C ASN A 125 -14.79 7.92 -12.83
N ARG A 126 -14.07 8.25 -11.74
CA ARG A 126 -14.39 9.34 -10.81
C ARG A 126 -13.55 10.58 -11.12
N VAL A 127 -14.04 11.75 -10.73
CA VAL A 127 -13.30 13.01 -10.88
C VAL A 127 -12.05 12.96 -9.99
N ILE A 128 -10.90 13.24 -10.58
CA ILE A 128 -9.59 13.15 -9.91
C ILE A 128 -9.55 14.05 -8.67
N ALA A 129 -10.05 15.29 -8.78
CA ALA A 129 -10.06 16.26 -7.68
C ALA A 129 -10.84 15.77 -6.45
N ASP A 130 -11.88 14.94 -6.66
CA ASP A 130 -12.77 14.50 -5.59
C ASP A 130 -12.31 13.22 -4.91
N GLN A 131 -11.62 12.33 -5.65
CA GLN A 131 -11.37 10.97 -5.20
C GLN A 131 -9.89 10.66 -4.95
N CYS A 132 -8.96 11.46 -5.48
CA CYS A 132 -7.56 11.11 -5.44
C CYS A 132 -6.76 11.99 -4.48
N HIS A 133 -5.79 11.40 -3.80
CA HIS A 133 -4.84 12.17 -3.01
C HIS A 133 -3.88 12.93 -3.92
N ARG A 134 -3.64 14.23 -3.65
CA ARG A 134 -2.82 15.14 -4.47
C ARG A 134 -3.28 15.21 -5.93
N PRO A 135 -4.51 15.65 -6.17
CA PRO A 135 -5.14 15.59 -7.49
C PRO A 135 -4.35 16.32 -8.58
N LEU A 136 -3.69 17.44 -8.28
CA LEU A 136 -2.86 18.17 -9.24
C LEU A 136 -1.65 17.35 -9.70
N ARG A 137 -1.04 16.57 -8.80
CA ARG A 137 0.08 15.70 -9.16
C ARG A 137 -0.37 14.52 -10.00
N LEU A 138 -1.49 13.91 -9.62
CA LEU A 138 -2.05 12.80 -10.39
C LEU A 138 -2.42 13.27 -11.78
N ALA A 139 -3.14 14.38 -11.90
CA ALA A 139 -3.52 14.96 -13.18
C ALA A 139 -2.29 15.27 -14.06
N ALA A 140 -1.21 15.81 -13.48
CA ALA A 140 0.04 16.04 -14.19
C ALA A 140 0.69 14.73 -14.66
N ALA A 141 0.72 13.68 -13.82
CA ALA A 141 1.29 12.38 -14.17
C ALA A 141 0.56 11.68 -15.32
N VAL A 142 -0.76 11.88 -15.44
CA VAL A 142 -1.59 11.30 -16.50
C VAL A 142 -1.99 12.31 -17.59
N GLN A 143 -1.38 13.50 -17.60
CA GLN A 143 -1.52 14.57 -18.60
C GLN A 143 -2.97 15.00 -18.87
N CYS A 144 -3.72 15.29 -17.80
CA CYS A 144 -5.10 15.76 -17.89
C CYS A 144 -5.41 16.87 -16.88
N SER A 145 -6.63 17.41 -16.91
CA SER A 145 -7.12 18.31 -15.85
C SER A 145 -7.50 17.52 -14.59
N PRO A 146 -7.30 18.08 -13.37
CA PRO A 146 -7.77 17.45 -12.14
C PRO A 146 -9.30 17.33 -12.07
N TYR A 147 -10.03 18.09 -12.88
CA TYR A 147 -11.49 18.03 -12.98
C TYR A 147 -11.99 16.98 -13.97
N GLU A 148 -11.07 16.31 -14.66
CA GLU A 148 -11.41 15.16 -15.50
C GLU A 148 -11.48 13.86 -14.68
N ARG A 149 -12.00 12.81 -15.33
CA ARG A 149 -12.15 11.50 -14.69
C ARG A 149 -10.86 10.67 -14.81
N LEU A 150 -10.58 9.87 -13.79
CA LEU A 150 -9.55 8.86 -13.84
C LEU A 150 -10.08 7.65 -14.64
N THR A 151 -9.95 7.71 -15.96
CA THR A 151 -10.35 6.59 -16.83
C THR A 151 -9.39 5.40 -16.66
N PRO A 152 -9.77 4.18 -17.11
CA PRO A 152 -8.87 3.01 -17.09
C PRO A 152 -7.52 3.27 -17.78
N GLU A 153 -7.50 3.97 -18.93
CA GLU A 153 -6.27 4.29 -19.67
C GLU A 153 -5.35 5.22 -18.85
N ARG A 154 -5.92 6.23 -18.18
CA ARG A 154 -5.17 7.14 -17.31
C ARG A 154 -4.67 6.43 -16.06
N ALA A 155 -5.47 5.54 -15.49
CA ALA A 155 -5.08 4.73 -14.35
C ALA A 155 -3.94 3.77 -14.73
N ALA A 156 -3.95 3.19 -15.93
CA ALA A 156 -2.85 2.39 -16.44
C ALA A 156 -1.56 3.22 -16.56
N VAL A 157 -1.63 4.44 -17.12
CA VAL A 157 -0.47 5.37 -17.14
C VAL A 157 0.04 5.65 -15.73
N LEU A 158 -0.86 5.93 -14.76
CA LEU A 158 -0.48 6.17 -13.36
C LEU A 158 0.26 4.98 -12.76
N LEU A 159 -0.20 3.76 -13.02
CA LEU A 159 0.34 2.54 -12.41
C LEU A 159 1.64 2.06 -13.07
N THR A 160 1.89 2.40 -14.35
CA THR A 160 3.04 1.89 -15.12
C THR A 160 4.13 2.93 -15.37
N SER A 161 3.90 4.22 -15.10
CA SER A 161 4.86 5.27 -15.44
C SER A 161 5.83 5.61 -14.29
N PRO A 162 7.04 6.10 -14.60
CA PRO A 162 7.98 6.63 -13.60
C PRO A 162 7.47 7.86 -12.86
N GLY A 163 6.49 8.58 -13.41
CA GLY A 163 5.79 9.69 -12.74
C GLY A 163 4.71 9.23 -11.76
N GLY A 164 4.33 7.97 -11.82
CA GLY A 164 3.33 7.30 -11.00
C GLY A 164 3.93 6.21 -10.12
N ALA A 165 3.33 5.02 -10.14
CA ALA A 165 3.64 3.94 -9.21
C ALA A 165 5.01 3.26 -9.45
N ARG A 166 5.58 3.37 -10.66
CA ARG A 166 6.96 2.90 -10.95
C ARG A 166 8.06 3.79 -10.38
N ARG A 167 7.68 4.89 -9.73
CA ARG A 167 8.66 5.81 -9.15
C ARG A 167 9.50 5.13 -8.09
N SER A 168 10.82 5.25 -8.24
CA SER A 168 11.82 4.73 -7.28
C SER A 168 11.75 3.21 -7.03
N VAL A 169 11.08 2.45 -7.87
CA VAL A 169 11.14 0.97 -7.83
C VAL A 169 12.53 0.55 -8.27
N PRO A 170 13.28 -0.20 -7.44
CA PRO A 170 14.59 -0.70 -7.83
C PRO A 170 14.51 -1.69 -8.98
N ASP A 171 15.55 -1.75 -9.83
CA ASP A 171 15.59 -2.66 -10.99
C ASP A 171 15.67 -4.14 -10.57
N ASP A 172 16.17 -4.42 -9.37
CA ASP A 172 16.33 -5.75 -8.79
C ASP A 172 15.14 -6.20 -7.92
N ALA A 173 14.10 -5.37 -7.79
CA ALA A 173 12.87 -5.72 -7.10
C ALA A 173 11.79 -6.19 -8.06
N ASP A 174 11.07 -7.25 -7.67
CA ASP A 174 9.86 -7.66 -8.38
C ASP A 174 8.77 -6.60 -8.19
N PHE A 175 8.11 -6.26 -9.31
CA PHE A 175 7.02 -5.30 -9.29
C PHE A 175 5.70 -5.94 -9.66
N SER A 176 4.66 -5.66 -8.89
CA SER A 176 3.29 -6.09 -9.18
C SER A 176 2.28 -4.99 -8.87
N ILE A 177 1.06 -5.17 -9.35
CA ILE A 177 -0.05 -4.23 -9.17
C ILE A 177 -1.19 -4.93 -8.44
N ALA A 178 -1.69 -4.31 -7.37
CA ALA A 178 -2.87 -4.76 -6.62
C ALA A 178 -4.03 -3.79 -6.83
N ILE A 179 -5.11 -4.26 -7.44
CA ILE A 179 -6.36 -3.52 -7.61
C ILE A 179 -7.31 -3.98 -6.50
N THR A 180 -7.56 -3.11 -5.54
CA THR A 180 -8.45 -3.36 -4.38
C THR A 180 -9.83 -2.78 -4.60
N MET A 181 -10.78 -3.00 -3.69
CA MET A 181 -12.14 -2.45 -3.75
C MET A 181 -12.89 -2.83 -5.04
N VAL A 182 -12.61 -4.03 -5.58
CA VAL A 182 -13.29 -4.55 -6.76
C VAL A 182 -14.66 -5.08 -6.35
N ASP A 183 -15.69 -4.65 -7.06
CA ASP A 183 -17.09 -5.10 -6.89
C ASP A 183 -17.78 -5.25 -8.25
N GLU A 184 -19.05 -5.65 -8.25
CA GLU A 184 -19.82 -5.85 -9.47
C GLU A 184 -20.00 -4.56 -10.28
N THR A 185 -20.04 -3.40 -9.61
CA THR A 185 -20.32 -2.10 -10.26
C THR A 185 -19.13 -1.54 -11.02
N ASN A 186 -17.90 -1.93 -10.65
CA ASN A 186 -16.66 -1.47 -11.26
C ASN A 186 -15.90 -2.55 -12.04
N ARG A 187 -16.42 -3.79 -12.09
CA ARG A 187 -15.75 -4.94 -12.73
C ARG A 187 -15.32 -4.67 -14.16
N SER A 188 -16.21 -4.13 -14.99
CA SER A 188 -15.90 -3.85 -16.41
C SER A 188 -14.81 -2.78 -16.56
N LEU A 189 -14.76 -1.78 -15.67
CA LEU A 189 -13.69 -0.78 -15.65
C LEU A 189 -12.35 -1.40 -15.21
N VAL A 190 -12.39 -2.33 -14.27
CA VAL A 190 -11.20 -3.09 -13.84
C VAL A 190 -10.68 -4.00 -14.95
N ASP A 191 -11.56 -4.70 -15.68
CA ASP A 191 -11.18 -5.51 -16.83
C ASP A 191 -10.51 -4.67 -17.92
N HIS A 192 -11.05 -3.48 -18.20
CA HIS A 192 -10.45 -2.53 -19.13
C HIS A 192 -9.09 -2.03 -18.63
N LEU A 193 -8.99 -1.65 -17.35
CA LEU A 193 -7.72 -1.23 -16.74
C LEU A 193 -6.64 -2.30 -16.87
N ILE A 194 -6.98 -3.57 -16.64
CA ILE A 194 -6.03 -4.68 -16.73
C ILE A 194 -5.56 -4.87 -18.18
N ALA A 195 -6.44 -4.77 -19.17
CA ALA A 195 -6.06 -4.80 -20.58
C ALA A 195 -5.07 -3.67 -20.91
N GLU A 196 -5.37 -2.43 -20.49
CA GLU A 196 -4.50 -1.27 -20.70
C GLU A 196 -3.13 -1.41 -20.02
N ILE A 197 -3.07 -1.99 -18.82
CA ILE A 197 -1.79 -2.27 -18.15
C ILE A 197 -1.02 -3.34 -18.92
N SER A 198 -1.67 -4.42 -19.31
CA SER A 198 -1.03 -5.54 -20.02
C SER A 198 -0.45 -5.12 -21.37
N ASP A 199 -1.12 -4.21 -22.07
CA ASP A 199 -0.64 -3.63 -23.33
C ASP A 199 0.58 -2.72 -23.14
N ARG A 200 0.65 -1.99 -22.02
CA ARG A 200 1.73 -1.04 -21.71
C ARG A 200 2.96 -1.74 -21.13
N GLU A 201 2.74 -2.72 -20.28
CA GLU A 201 3.75 -3.39 -19.48
C GLU A 201 3.49 -4.89 -19.43
N PRO A 202 3.73 -5.59 -20.57
CA PRO A 202 3.49 -7.03 -20.67
C PRO A 202 4.27 -7.82 -19.61
N GLY A 203 3.58 -8.74 -18.94
CA GLY A 203 4.20 -9.61 -17.93
C GLY A 203 4.18 -9.08 -16.51
N THR A 204 3.77 -7.81 -16.26
CA THR A 204 3.57 -7.34 -14.89
C THR A 204 2.42 -8.08 -14.21
N PRO A 205 2.64 -8.75 -13.05
CA PRO A 205 1.57 -9.43 -12.33
C PRO A 205 0.52 -8.43 -11.83
N ILE A 206 -0.77 -8.77 -12.01
CA ILE A 206 -1.90 -7.94 -11.57
C ILE A 206 -2.82 -8.78 -10.70
N HIS A 207 -3.04 -8.33 -9.46
CA HIS A 207 -3.88 -9.00 -8.48
C HIS A 207 -5.18 -8.21 -8.25
N ARG A 208 -6.32 -8.90 -8.21
CA ARG A 208 -7.64 -8.32 -7.91
C ARG A 208 -8.08 -8.73 -6.52
N PHE A 209 -8.47 -7.74 -5.71
CA PHE A 209 -9.01 -7.96 -4.38
C PHE A 209 -10.44 -7.43 -4.30
N HIS A 210 -11.37 -8.34 -4.09
CA HIS A 210 -12.78 -8.01 -3.98
C HIS A 210 -13.11 -7.43 -2.61
N THR A 211 -14.03 -6.48 -2.57
CA THR A 211 -14.61 -6.00 -1.32
C THR A 211 -15.50 -7.10 -0.77
N GLN A 212 -15.14 -7.68 0.38
CA GLN A 212 -16.09 -8.52 1.13
C GLN A 212 -17.18 -7.62 1.73
N ARG A 213 -18.45 -7.91 1.43
CA ARG A 213 -19.56 -7.34 2.17
C ARG A 213 -19.66 -8.07 3.50
N VAL A 214 -19.88 -7.33 4.59
CA VAL A 214 -20.20 -7.92 5.89
C VAL A 214 -21.49 -8.73 5.71
N GLY A 215 -21.38 -10.08 5.71
CA GLY A 215 -22.51 -10.99 5.52
C GLY A 215 -22.39 -11.95 4.33
N ASP A 216 -21.36 -11.84 3.48
CA ASP A 216 -21.09 -12.86 2.48
C ASP A 216 -20.49 -14.11 3.18
N PRO A 217 -21.04 -15.32 2.95
CA PRO A 217 -20.46 -16.55 3.50
C PRO A 217 -19.08 -16.79 2.87
N GLU A 218 -18.16 -17.36 3.66
CA GLU A 218 -16.84 -17.82 3.23
C GLU A 218 -16.93 -18.88 2.12
#